data_77275386337c1464e9af05373e7315fc
#
_entry.id   77275386337c1464e9af05373e7315fc
#
_cell.length_a   1.000
_cell.length_b   1.000
_cell.length_c   1.000
_cell.angle_alpha   90.00
_cell.angle_beta   90.00
_cell.angle_gamma   90.00
#
_symmetry.space_group_name_H-M   'P 1'
#
loop_
_entity.id
_entity.type
_entity.pdbx_description
1 polymer ?
#
loop_
_entity_poly.entity_id
_entity_poly.type
_entity_poly.pdbx_seq_one_letter_code
_entity_poly.pdbx_strand_id
1 'polypeptide(L)'
;DSLLWDVLVDPARKIRIGNKLYFGEDDSLVAEVIDNTTSRGRTLRFLFDGPYEDFKAKITELGETPLPKYIKRDVEPSDEERYQTIFAKEEGAVAAPTAGLHFSRQLLKRLELKGIEFSEITLHVGLGTFRPVEVEDLTKHKMDSEQAIITQKASDIVNTAKRA
;
A
#
# COMPACT_ATOMS: atom_id res chain seq x y z
N ASP A 1 -6.26 -6.97 -17.09
CA ASP A 1 -5.64 -8.29 -16.89
C ASP A 1 -5.22 -8.39 -15.42
N SER A 2 -5.82 -9.32 -14.68
CA SER A 2 -5.66 -9.46 -13.22
C SER A 2 -4.25 -9.88 -12.78
N LEU A 3 -3.42 -10.36 -13.71
CA LEU A 3 -2.03 -10.77 -13.48
C LEU A 3 -1.00 -9.70 -13.88
N LEU A 4 -1.45 -8.47 -14.21
CA LEU A 4 -0.59 -7.32 -14.48
C LEU A 4 -0.55 -6.41 -13.24
N TRP A 5 0.63 -6.21 -12.70
CA TRP A 5 0.82 -5.43 -11.48
C TRP A 5 1.90 -4.37 -11.67
N ASP A 6 1.60 -3.16 -11.27
CA ASP A 6 2.60 -2.10 -11.13
C ASP A 6 3.24 -2.20 -9.76
N VAL A 7 4.55 -2.38 -9.74
CA VAL A 7 5.31 -2.67 -8.52
C VAL A 7 6.55 -1.79 -8.42
N LEU A 8 7.02 -1.58 -7.20
CA LEU A 8 8.37 -1.09 -6.96
C LEU A 8 9.36 -2.25 -7.00
N VAL A 9 10.53 -2.01 -7.57
CA VAL A 9 11.62 -2.99 -7.63
C VAL A 9 12.92 -2.40 -7.11
N ASP A 10 13.71 -3.20 -6.40
CA ASP A 10 15.02 -2.81 -5.90
C ASP A 10 16.04 -3.93 -6.14
N PRO A 11 17.15 -3.67 -6.81
CA PRO A 11 17.60 -2.43 -7.42
C PRO A 11 17.01 -2.21 -8.84
N ALA A 12 16.27 -1.11 -9.02
CA ALA A 12 15.58 -0.81 -10.28
C ALA A 12 16.51 -0.79 -11.51
N ARG A 13 17.81 -0.45 -11.33
CA ARG A 13 18.79 -0.41 -12.42
C ARG A 13 19.11 -1.78 -13.03
N LYS A 14 18.98 -2.85 -12.25
CA LYS A 14 19.29 -4.21 -12.67
C LYS A 14 18.09 -4.93 -13.28
N ILE A 15 16.88 -4.51 -12.91
CA ILE A 15 15.62 -5.14 -13.33
C ILE A 15 15.10 -4.40 -14.56
N ARG A 16 15.18 -5.05 -15.73
CA ARG A 16 14.87 -4.47 -17.05
C ARG A 16 13.72 -5.21 -17.70
N ILE A 17 13.07 -4.56 -18.67
CA ILE A 17 12.05 -5.18 -19.53
C ILE A 17 12.61 -6.46 -20.15
N GLY A 18 11.82 -7.52 -20.11
CA GLY A 18 12.18 -8.87 -20.57
C GLY A 18 12.85 -9.73 -19.50
N ASN A 19 13.23 -9.19 -18.34
CA ASN A 19 13.72 -10.04 -17.26
C ASN A 19 12.59 -10.85 -16.65
N LYS A 20 12.90 -12.07 -16.20
CA LYS A 20 12.04 -12.88 -15.36
C LYS A 20 12.49 -12.75 -13.90
N LEU A 21 11.54 -12.62 -13.02
CA LEU A 21 11.70 -12.58 -11.57
C LEU A 21 11.09 -13.86 -10.99
N TYR A 22 11.82 -14.50 -10.12
CA TYR A 22 11.47 -15.78 -9.52
C TYR A 22 11.25 -15.56 -8.03
N PHE A 23 10.15 -16.08 -7.51
CA PHE A 23 9.73 -15.92 -6.12
C PHE A 23 9.53 -17.28 -5.45
N GLY A 24 9.88 -17.37 -4.16
CA GLY A 24 9.90 -18.60 -3.39
C GLY A 24 11.20 -19.39 -3.58
N GLU A 25 11.50 -20.30 -2.65
CA GLU A 25 12.71 -21.12 -2.70
C GLU A 25 12.72 -22.12 -3.88
N ASP A 26 11.51 -22.45 -4.35
CA ASP A 26 11.28 -23.43 -5.43
C ASP A 26 10.86 -22.78 -6.76
N ASP A 27 11.05 -21.45 -6.89
CA ASP A 27 10.60 -20.68 -8.05
C ASP A 27 9.08 -20.86 -8.35
N SER A 28 8.30 -21.06 -7.30
CA SER A 28 6.88 -21.41 -7.41
C SER A 28 5.99 -20.30 -7.96
N LEU A 29 6.51 -19.07 -8.05
CA LEU A 29 5.85 -17.96 -8.73
C LEU A 29 6.88 -17.22 -9.59
N VAL A 30 6.51 -16.94 -10.83
CA VAL A 30 7.37 -16.25 -11.79
C VAL A 30 6.63 -15.04 -12.36
N ALA A 31 7.35 -13.93 -12.53
CA ALA A 31 6.84 -12.77 -13.26
C ALA A 31 7.81 -12.29 -14.32
N GLU A 32 7.28 -11.77 -15.40
CA GLU A 32 8.03 -11.12 -16.48
C GLU A 32 7.88 -9.61 -16.37
N VAL A 33 8.98 -8.90 -16.49
CA VAL A 33 8.98 -7.43 -16.55
C VAL A 33 8.59 -7.00 -17.95
N ILE A 34 7.42 -6.40 -18.10
CA ILE A 34 6.89 -6.02 -19.43
C ILE A 34 6.97 -4.53 -19.72
N ASP A 35 7.02 -3.68 -18.69
CA ASP A 35 7.11 -2.21 -18.87
C ASP A 35 7.74 -1.52 -17.65
N ASN A 36 8.06 -0.24 -17.82
CA ASN A 36 8.52 0.66 -16.76
C ASN A 36 7.37 1.58 -16.33
N THR A 37 7.21 1.76 -15.03
CA THR A 37 6.27 2.75 -14.50
C THR A 37 6.95 4.10 -14.27
N THR A 38 6.15 5.16 -14.11
CA THR A 38 6.64 6.54 -13.90
C THR A 38 7.40 6.72 -12.59
N SER A 39 7.21 5.85 -11.61
CA SER A 39 7.78 5.94 -10.26
C SER A 39 9.02 5.05 -10.05
N ARG A 40 9.82 4.80 -11.10
CA ARG A 40 10.94 3.85 -11.10
C ARG A 40 10.53 2.40 -10.80
N GLY A 41 9.26 2.11 -10.88
CA GLY A 41 8.73 0.76 -10.76
C GLY A 41 8.76 0.00 -12.09
N ARG A 42 8.09 -1.11 -12.09
CA ARG A 42 7.93 -1.98 -13.25
C ARG A 42 6.49 -2.46 -13.31
N THR A 43 6.00 -2.68 -14.51
CA THR A 43 4.81 -3.48 -14.72
C THR A 43 5.24 -4.93 -14.86
N LEU A 44 4.78 -5.79 -13.98
CA LEU A 44 5.02 -7.21 -14.00
C LEU A 44 3.81 -7.94 -14.57
N ARG A 45 4.07 -8.94 -15.41
CA ARG A 45 3.10 -9.96 -15.78
C ARG A 45 3.43 -11.23 -15.03
N PHE A 46 2.57 -11.62 -14.08
CA PHE A 46 2.73 -12.90 -13.40
C PHE A 46 2.35 -14.06 -14.32
N LEU A 47 3.20 -15.07 -14.35
CA LEU A 47 3.00 -16.31 -15.09
C LEU A 47 2.40 -17.34 -14.14
N PHE A 48 1.09 -17.32 -14.02
CA PHE A 48 0.35 -18.18 -13.11
C PHE A 48 -0.79 -18.87 -13.87
N ASP A 49 -0.89 -20.17 -13.70
CA ASP A 49 -1.95 -20.99 -14.30
C ASP A 49 -2.90 -21.43 -13.20
N GLY A 50 -4.10 -20.83 -13.18
CA GLY A 50 -5.11 -21.10 -12.17
C GLY A 50 -6.04 -19.93 -11.90
N PRO A 51 -7.01 -20.10 -11.00
CA PRO A 51 -7.90 -19.05 -10.56
C PRO A 51 -7.14 -17.88 -9.91
N TYR A 52 -7.69 -16.66 -10.02
CA TYR A 52 -7.09 -15.47 -9.43
C TYR A 52 -6.97 -15.55 -7.90
N GLU A 53 -7.91 -16.21 -7.24
CA GLU A 53 -7.86 -16.41 -5.78
C GLU A 53 -6.66 -17.26 -5.34
N ASP A 54 -6.30 -18.28 -6.12
CA ASP A 54 -5.11 -19.10 -5.84
C ASP A 54 -3.82 -18.29 -6.06
N PHE A 55 -3.80 -17.41 -7.07
CA PHE A 55 -2.72 -16.46 -7.27
C PHE A 55 -2.59 -15.50 -6.08
N LYS A 56 -3.70 -14.92 -5.59
CA LYS A 56 -3.69 -14.07 -4.39
C LYS A 56 -3.18 -14.83 -3.17
N ALA A 57 -3.63 -16.06 -2.97
CA ALA A 57 -3.16 -16.91 -1.87
C ALA A 57 -1.64 -17.14 -1.96
N LYS A 58 -1.13 -17.41 -3.17
CA LYS A 58 0.32 -17.61 -3.41
C LYS A 58 1.13 -16.35 -3.13
N ILE A 59 0.66 -15.17 -3.55
CA ILE A 59 1.32 -13.88 -3.24
C ILE A 59 1.32 -13.64 -1.73
N THR A 60 0.23 -13.94 -1.05
CA THR A 60 0.14 -13.76 0.41
C THR A 60 1.09 -14.72 1.15
N GLU A 61 1.21 -15.97 0.68
CA GLU A 61 2.13 -16.97 1.24
C GLU A 61 3.60 -16.53 1.11
N LEU A 62 3.98 -15.98 -0.06
CA LEU A 62 5.35 -15.58 -0.36
C LEU A 62 5.69 -14.17 0.12
N GLY A 63 4.68 -13.37 0.43
CA GLY A 63 4.82 -11.97 0.79
C GLY A 63 5.32 -11.78 2.22
N GLU A 64 6.08 -10.73 2.43
CA GLU A 64 6.51 -10.26 3.74
C GLU A 64 5.99 -8.84 3.99
N THR A 65 5.82 -8.48 5.26
CA THR A 65 5.42 -7.12 5.63
C THR A 65 6.51 -6.13 5.22
N PRO A 66 6.22 -5.13 4.36
CA PRO A 66 7.21 -4.18 3.91
C PRO A 66 7.54 -3.17 5.01
N LEU A 67 8.63 -3.38 5.74
CA LEU A 67 9.10 -2.43 6.73
C LEU A 67 9.82 -1.24 6.07
N PRO A 68 9.70 -0.02 6.61
CA PRO A 68 10.47 1.13 6.15
C PRO A 68 11.97 0.91 6.27
N LYS A 69 12.75 1.46 5.35
CA LYS A 69 14.22 1.30 5.27
C LYS A 69 14.99 1.79 6.51
N TYR A 70 14.39 2.62 7.36
CA TYR A 70 15.03 3.04 8.62
C TYR A 70 14.93 2.01 9.74
N ILE A 71 14.05 1.01 9.61
CA ILE A 71 13.98 -0.15 10.50
C ILE A 71 15.01 -1.17 9.99
N LYS A 72 16.15 -1.22 10.69
CA LYS A 72 17.31 -2.04 10.29
C LYS A 72 17.32 -3.38 11.04
N ARG A 73 16.32 -4.18 10.82
CA ARG A 73 16.21 -5.56 11.29
C ARG A 73 15.37 -6.37 10.33
N ASP A 74 15.46 -7.67 10.44
CA ASP A 74 14.59 -8.58 9.68
C ASP A 74 13.13 -8.45 10.10
N VAL A 75 12.22 -8.84 9.21
CA VAL A 75 10.78 -8.88 9.47
C VAL A 75 10.48 -9.98 10.48
N GLU A 76 9.67 -9.65 11.47
CA GLU A 76 9.19 -10.59 12.47
C GLU A 76 7.70 -10.90 12.24
N PRO A 77 7.19 -12.09 12.61
CA PRO A 77 5.76 -12.42 12.45
C PRO A 77 4.80 -11.41 13.09
N SER A 78 5.23 -10.74 14.16
CA SER A 78 4.45 -9.70 14.82
C SER A 78 4.30 -8.40 14.00
N ASP A 79 5.13 -8.20 12.98
CA ASP A 79 5.10 -6.97 12.17
C ASP A 79 3.87 -6.89 11.28
N GLU A 80 3.32 -8.01 10.86
CA GLU A 80 2.08 -8.05 10.09
C GLU A 80 0.95 -7.32 10.83
N GLU A 81 0.78 -7.58 12.12
CA GLU A 81 -0.22 -6.90 12.95
C GLU A 81 0.22 -5.50 13.37
N ARG A 82 1.49 -5.34 13.79
CA ARG A 82 2.00 -4.08 14.34
C ARG A 82 2.21 -2.99 13.30
N TYR A 83 2.48 -3.36 12.05
CA TYR A 83 2.70 -2.42 10.96
C TYR A 83 1.48 -2.25 10.05
N GLN A 84 0.30 -2.60 10.56
CA GLN A 84 -0.99 -2.33 9.93
C GLN A 84 -1.86 -1.52 10.88
N THR A 85 -2.63 -0.58 10.32
CA THR A 85 -3.54 0.25 11.12
C THR A 85 -4.85 -0.47 11.37
N ILE A 86 -5.49 -0.14 12.50
CA ILE A 86 -6.86 -0.62 12.80
C ILE A 86 -7.91 -0.11 11.82
N PHE A 87 -7.55 0.84 10.95
CA PHE A 87 -8.42 1.45 9.96
C PHE A 87 -8.36 0.74 8.59
N ALA A 88 -7.42 -0.18 8.39
CA ALA A 88 -7.30 -0.93 7.15
C ALA A 88 -8.53 -1.83 6.94
N LYS A 89 -9.32 -1.55 5.90
CA LYS A 89 -10.52 -2.31 5.53
C LYS A 89 -10.52 -2.69 4.05
N GLU A 90 -10.16 -1.74 3.18
CA GLU A 90 -10.23 -1.90 1.73
C GLU A 90 -8.81 -2.06 1.17
N GLU A 91 -8.61 -3.08 0.37
CA GLU A 91 -7.34 -3.28 -0.36
C GLU A 91 -7.15 -2.19 -1.42
N GLY A 92 -5.89 -1.78 -1.67
CA GLY A 92 -5.57 -0.83 -2.74
C GLY A 92 -4.55 0.25 -2.38
N ALA A 93 -4.11 0.33 -1.11
CA ALA A 93 -3.01 1.19 -0.70
C ALA A 93 -1.68 0.42 -0.69
N VAL A 94 -0.60 1.09 -1.06
CA VAL A 94 0.76 0.53 -1.06
C VAL A 94 1.50 0.90 0.23
N ALA A 95 1.28 2.11 0.74
CA ALA A 95 1.93 2.62 1.95
C ALA A 95 0.97 2.60 3.14
N ALA A 96 1.44 2.11 4.29
CA ALA A 96 0.70 2.19 5.53
C ALA A 96 0.69 3.65 6.05
N PRO A 97 -0.47 4.22 6.42
CA PRO A 97 -0.56 5.54 7.03
C PRO A 97 -0.08 5.47 8.48
N THR A 98 1.22 5.60 8.68
CA THR A 98 1.90 5.35 9.97
C THR A 98 1.37 6.17 11.14
N ALA A 99 0.81 7.36 10.90
CA ALA A 99 0.11 8.13 11.94
C ALA A 99 -1.07 7.35 12.54
N GLY A 100 -1.73 6.52 11.76
CA GLY A 100 -2.82 5.65 12.22
C GLY A 100 -2.40 4.56 13.18
N LEU A 101 -1.12 4.18 13.22
CA LEU A 101 -0.58 3.19 14.16
C LEU A 101 -0.64 3.66 15.62
N HIS A 102 -0.76 4.96 15.86
CA HIS A 102 -0.95 5.51 17.20
C HIS A 102 -2.34 5.24 17.79
N PHE A 103 -3.31 4.85 16.95
CA PHE A 103 -4.65 4.53 17.40
C PHE A 103 -4.77 3.03 17.70
N SER A 104 -5.32 2.71 18.85
CA SER A 104 -5.74 1.38 19.23
C SER A 104 -7.27 1.29 19.33
N ARG A 105 -7.83 0.10 19.23
CA ARG A 105 -9.27 -0.13 19.46
C ARG A 105 -9.71 0.37 20.83
N GLN A 106 -8.84 0.24 21.83
CA GLN A 106 -9.07 0.71 23.19
C GLN A 106 -9.14 2.25 23.25
N LEU A 107 -8.24 2.94 22.54
CA LEU A 107 -8.26 4.40 22.46
C LEU A 107 -9.52 4.90 21.76
N LEU A 108 -9.91 4.30 20.64
CA LEU A 108 -11.15 4.66 19.94
C LEU A 108 -12.36 4.53 20.87
N LYS A 109 -12.45 3.40 21.60
CA LYS A 109 -13.56 3.20 22.54
C LYS A 109 -13.61 4.24 23.64
N ARG A 110 -12.44 4.63 24.16
CA ARG A 110 -12.37 5.72 25.18
C ARG A 110 -12.80 7.08 24.63
N LEU A 111 -12.50 7.36 23.37
CA LEU A 111 -12.92 8.59 22.69
C LEU A 111 -14.43 8.61 22.46
N GLU A 112 -15.00 7.49 22.00
CA GLU A 112 -16.46 7.35 21.85
C GLU A 112 -17.19 7.60 23.18
N LEU A 113 -16.70 7.02 24.29
CA LEU A 113 -17.26 7.24 25.61
C LEU A 113 -17.19 8.71 26.08
N LYS A 114 -16.29 9.50 25.50
CA LYS A 114 -16.20 10.95 25.70
C LYS A 114 -17.08 11.76 24.75
N GLY A 115 -17.89 11.09 23.94
CA GLY A 115 -18.78 11.75 22.98
C GLY A 115 -18.10 12.20 21.69
N ILE A 116 -16.89 11.70 21.39
CA ILE A 116 -16.22 11.95 20.11
C ILE A 116 -16.86 11.06 19.04
N GLU A 117 -17.39 11.67 18.00
CA GLU A 117 -17.94 10.98 16.85
C GLU A 117 -16.88 10.76 15.78
N PHE A 118 -16.90 9.59 15.14
CA PHE A 118 -15.97 9.21 14.08
C PHE A 118 -16.67 9.14 12.73
N SER A 119 -16.00 9.64 11.72
CA SER A 119 -16.41 9.52 10.32
C SER A 119 -15.26 8.96 9.50
N GLU A 120 -15.55 7.98 8.66
CA GLU A 120 -14.54 7.25 7.87
C GLU A 120 -14.58 7.71 6.41
N ILE A 121 -13.39 7.86 5.84
CA ILE A 121 -13.16 7.97 4.40
C ILE A 121 -12.14 6.91 3.98
N THR A 122 -12.18 6.46 2.73
CA THR A 122 -11.15 5.57 2.19
C THR A 122 -10.15 6.36 1.39
N LEU A 123 -8.85 6.18 1.69
CA LEU A 123 -7.75 6.77 0.94
C LEU A 123 -6.82 5.65 0.48
N HIS A 124 -6.62 5.52 -0.83
CA HIS A 124 -5.65 4.60 -1.41
C HIS A 124 -4.35 5.35 -1.68
N VAL A 125 -3.38 5.15 -0.78
CA VAL A 125 -2.05 5.78 -0.86
C VAL A 125 -1.19 5.00 -1.85
N GLY A 126 -0.82 5.65 -2.94
CA GLY A 126 -0.10 5.06 -4.05
C GLY A 126 1.41 5.03 -3.87
N LEU A 127 2.09 4.61 -4.95
CA LEU A 127 3.56 4.50 -5.03
C LEU A 127 4.29 5.85 -4.91
N GLY A 128 3.60 6.96 -5.17
CA GLY A 128 4.17 8.31 -5.13
C GLY A 128 4.77 8.69 -3.78
N THR A 129 4.24 8.13 -2.69
CA THR A 129 4.76 8.34 -1.33
C THR A 129 6.21 7.87 -1.15
N PHE A 130 6.68 6.92 -1.96
CA PHE A 130 8.04 6.41 -1.92
C PHE A 130 8.99 7.16 -2.85
N ARG A 131 8.49 8.13 -3.63
CA ARG A 131 9.31 8.92 -4.55
C ARG A 131 10.09 9.99 -3.77
N PRO A 132 11.43 9.99 -3.83
CA PRO A 132 12.20 11.07 -3.25
C PRO A 132 12.00 12.36 -4.03
N VAL A 133 12.10 13.50 -3.34
CA VAL A 133 12.17 14.81 -3.98
C VAL A 133 13.55 14.94 -4.61
N GLU A 134 13.63 14.93 -5.95
CA GLU A 134 14.88 14.93 -6.72
C GLU A 134 15.14 16.28 -7.43
N VAL A 135 14.31 17.28 -7.16
CA VAL A 135 14.39 18.60 -7.77
C VAL A 135 14.83 19.64 -6.74
N GLU A 136 15.73 20.53 -7.13
CA GLU A 136 16.14 21.66 -6.28
C GLU A 136 15.01 22.70 -6.12
N ASP A 137 14.24 22.91 -7.19
CA ASP A 137 13.07 23.78 -7.19
C ASP A 137 11.81 22.96 -6.93
N LEU A 138 11.26 23.07 -5.72
CA LEU A 138 10.09 22.32 -5.28
C LEU A 138 8.84 22.55 -6.16
N THR A 139 8.75 23.69 -6.85
CA THR A 139 7.63 23.96 -7.77
C THR A 139 7.62 23.02 -8.99
N LYS A 140 8.75 22.40 -9.30
CA LYS A 140 8.90 21.42 -10.38
C LYS A 140 8.67 19.99 -9.95
N HIS A 141 8.51 19.75 -8.65
CA HIS A 141 8.17 18.42 -8.15
C HIS A 141 6.73 18.07 -8.51
N LYS A 142 6.55 16.98 -9.25
CA LYS A 142 5.22 16.47 -9.59
C LYS A 142 4.79 15.47 -8.51
N MET A 143 3.70 15.80 -7.83
CA MET A 143 3.01 14.87 -6.94
C MET A 143 2.11 13.95 -7.77
N ASP A 144 2.10 12.67 -7.42
CA ASP A 144 1.12 11.74 -7.98
C ASP A 144 -0.25 11.98 -7.31
N SER A 145 -1.33 11.72 -8.04
CA SER A 145 -2.69 11.79 -7.49
C SER A 145 -3.01 10.50 -6.74
N GLU A 146 -3.79 10.63 -5.68
CA GLU A 146 -4.29 9.50 -4.90
C GLU A 146 -5.81 9.44 -5.00
N GLN A 147 -6.37 8.23 -4.86
CA GLN A 147 -7.81 8.04 -4.89
C GLN A 147 -8.39 8.16 -3.49
N ALA A 148 -9.35 9.07 -3.33
CA ALA A 148 -10.13 9.20 -2.10
C ALA A 148 -11.61 8.89 -2.37
N ILE A 149 -12.24 8.12 -1.48
CA ILE A 149 -13.66 7.79 -1.52
C ILE A 149 -14.32 8.37 -0.28
N ILE A 150 -15.27 9.28 -0.50
CA ILE A 150 -16.05 9.94 0.55
C ILE A 150 -17.51 9.53 0.38
N THR A 151 -18.04 8.82 1.38
CA THR A 151 -19.45 8.42 1.37
C THR A 151 -20.37 9.60 1.71
N GLN A 152 -21.63 9.55 1.28
CA GLN A 152 -22.63 10.56 1.66
C GLN A 152 -22.76 10.65 3.19
N LYS A 153 -22.76 9.51 3.88
CA LYS A 153 -22.79 9.45 5.35
C LYS A 153 -21.64 10.23 5.98
N ALA A 154 -20.41 10.05 5.48
CA ALA A 154 -19.25 10.77 6.00
C ALA A 154 -19.37 12.29 5.78
N SER A 155 -19.84 12.69 4.59
CA SER A 155 -20.10 14.09 4.27
C SER A 155 -21.14 14.72 5.20
N ASP A 156 -22.23 14.01 5.48
CA ASP A 156 -23.32 14.51 6.34
C ASP A 156 -22.84 14.70 7.78
N ILE A 157 -22.11 13.72 8.33
CA ILE A 157 -21.54 13.81 9.69
C ILE A 157 -20.61 15.02 9.81
N VAL A 158 -19.66 15.17 8.89
CA VAL A 158 -18.69 16.27 8.92
C VAL A 158 -19.38 17.63 8.75
N ASN A 159 -20.34 17.75 7.83
CA ASN A 159 -21.05 18.99 7.60
C ASN A 159 -21.96 19.36 8.78
N THR A 160 -22.53 18.39 9.47
CA THR A 160 -23.29 18.61 10.69
C THR A 160 -22.38 19.14 11.81
N ALA A 161 -21.25 18.47 12.04
CA ALA A 161 -20.28 18.89 13.05
C ALA A 161 -19.70 20.29 12.81
N LYS A 162 -19.56 20.71 11.53
CA LYS A 162 -19.08 22.06 11.19
C LYS A 162 -20.09 23.18 11.48
N ARG A 163 -21.36 22.84 11.64
CA ARG A 163 -22.44 23.79 11.91
C ARG A 163 -22.78 23.92 13.41
N ALA A 164 -22.32 22.97 14.21
CA ALA A 164 -22.45 22.97 15.67
C ALA A 164 -21.37 23.82 16.33
#